data_432e64980d320403c0b1f846cd0788c9
#
_entry.id   432e64980d320403c0b1f846cd0788c9
#
_cell.length_a   1.000
_cell.length_b   1.000
_cell.length_c   1.000
_cell.angle_alpha   90.00
_cell.angle_beta   90.00
_cell.angle_gamma   90.00
#
_symmetry.space_group_name_H-M   'P 1'
#
loop_
_entity.id
_entity.type
_entity.pdbx_description
1 polymer ?
#
loop_
_entity_poly.entity_id
_entity_poly.type
_entity_poly.pdbx_seq_one_letter_code
_entity_poly.pdbx_strand_id
1 'polypeptide(L)'
;MPTDQVLRPIVVGGDIGAYASARAFHEAYGVRTVVLTGVSVGPVARSAIVDLRVVPGLDDDERLAAAVGRVVAERPGVPHLVLGSADHAVLALVRVRDKLGPDAIVPYADESTMARVTGKAGFSALCAEVGVPQPRTRVLRVGSDSHHLDGEVTFPAVVKASSSAEFHEVEFAGKRKVAFAADAAELTRLLDRMAEAGFGGEVVVQERIPGGDEGMAAVNAFCGPAGGVRFALFGEVLLEEATPNGLGNSVAQITAGSGESVREAVEHARRLLEHVGWTGFANLDLKRDPRDGRYRFLELNPRVGRSGYAVTAAGYNVARMYADAYLHGDTTTSTEMVVGDAEHLFTVVPLALLRRYVPAEVWERVRSLRRRGAVTNPFYYRVEHDPRRWLYIATAMLNQFRKFRRWHA
;
A
#
# COMPACT_ATOMS: atom_id res chain seq x y z
N MET A 1 -28.78 17.43 -8.07
CA MET A 1 -29.00 16.09 -8.65
C MET A 1 -28.74 15.06 -7.56
N PRO A 2 -29.49 13.94 -7.49
CA PRO A 2 -29.16 12.87 -6.54
C PRO A 2 -27.73 12.42 -6.79
N THR A 3 -26.89 12.38 -5.76
CA THR A 3 -25.45 12.07 -5.81
C THR A 3 -25.14 10.69 -6.40
N ASP A 4 -26.08 9.77 -6.36
CA ASP A 4 -25.99 8.42 -6.95
C ASP A 4 -25.93 8.39 -8.50
N GLN A 5 -26.14 9.52 -9.17
CA GLN A 5 -26.06 9.63 -10.64
C GLN A 5 -24.69 10.10 -11.13
N VAL A 6 -23.79 10.53 -10.24
CA VAL A 6 -22.54 11.16 -10.63
C VAL A 6 -21.43 10.13 -10.89
N LEU A 7 -21.31 9.09 -10.05
CA LEU A 7 -20.33 8.00 -10.21
C LEU A 7 -20.72 6.79 -9.36
N ARG A 8 -20.22 5.62 -9.74
CA ARG A 8 -20.38 4.38 -8.95
C ARG A 8 -19.00 3.74 -8.73
N PRO A 9 -18.44 3.80 -7.50
CA PRO A 9 -17.16 3.19 -7.24
C PRO A 9 -17.28 1.67 -7.07
N ILE A 10 -16.32 0.94 -7.65
CA ILE A 10 -16.13 -0.50 -7.49
C ILE A 10 -14.76 -0.73 -6.89
N VAL A 11 -14.67 -1.52 -5.82
CA VAL A 11 -13.38 -1.90 -5.22
C VAL A 11 -13.26 -3.42 -5.22
N VAL A 12 -12.18 -3.92 -5.80
CA VAL A 12 -11.80 -5.34 -5.79
C VAL A 12 -10.88 -5.60 -4.60
N GLY A 13 -11.33 -6.50 -3.71
CA GLY A 13 -10.69 -6.84 -2.45
C GLY A 13 -11.62 -6.65 -1.26
N GLY A 14 -11.20 -7.00 -0.04
CA GLY A 14 -12.08 -6.97 1.12
C GLY A 14 -11.38 -6.54 2.42
N ASP A 15 -10.14 -6.09 2.32
CA ASP A 15 -9.32 -5.68 3.44
C ASP A 15 -9.68 -4.27 3.96
N ILE A 16 -8.86 -3.76 4.86
CA ILE A 16 -9.03 -2.41 5.41
C ILE A 16 -8.88 -1.32 4.34
N GLY A 17 -8.07 -1.55 3.30
CA GLY A 17 -7.90 -0.63 2.18
C GLY A 17 -9.20 -0.49 1.37
N ALA A 18 -9.91 -1.61 1.14
CA ALA A 18 -11.22 -1.59 0.49
C ALA A 18 -12.25 -0.77 1.29
N TYR A 19 -12.31 -0.99 2.62
CA TYR A 19 -13.19 -0.20 3.47
C TYR A 19 -12.80 1.28 3.52
N ALA A 20 -11.51 1.57 3.59
CA ALA A 20 -10.96 2.94 3.57
C ALA A 20 -11.35 3.69 2.29
N SER A 21 -11.24 3.03 1.14
CA SER A 21 -11.68 3.57 -0.16
C SER A 21 -13.19 3.82 -0.18
N ALA A 22 -13.99 2.86 0.28
CA ALA A 22 -15.44 3.01 0.36
C ALA A 22 -15.84 4.19 1.27
N ARG A 23 -15.13 4.37 2.39
CA ARG A 23 -15.34 5.50 3.29
C ARG A 23 -14.99 6.83 2.63
N ALA A 24 -13.87 6.91 1.91
CA ALA A 24 -13.47 8.12 1.18
C ALA A 24 -14.52 8.53 0.14
N PHE A 25 -15.06 7.58 -0.63
CA PHE A 25 -16.15 7.84 -1.58
C PHE A 25 -17.44 8.27 -0.90
N HIS A 26 -17.81 7.63 0.21
CA HIS A 26 -18.99 8.02 0.94
C HIS A 26 -18.86 9.41 1.58
N GLU A 27 -17.70 9.76 2.13
CA GLU A 27 -17.44 11.10 2.69
C GLU A 27 -17.44 12.19 1.61
N ALA A 28 -16.95 11.88 0.40
CA ALA A 28 -16.87 12.85 -0.69
C ALA A 28 -18.21 13.06 -1.42
N TYR A 29 -18.95 11.97 -1.63
CA TYR A 29 -20.08 11.94 -2.57
C TYR A 29 -21.38 11.34 -2.00
N GLY A 30 -21.36 10.80 -0.77
CA GLY A 30 -22.52 10.13 -0.17
C GLY A 30 -22.88 8.78 -0.82
N VAL A 31 -22.05 8.28 -1.75
CA VAL A 31 -22.34 7.05 -2.51
C VAL A 31 -21.89 5.80 -1.75
N ARG A 32 -22.60 4.69 -1.99
CA ARG A 32 -22.15 3.36 -1.56
C ARG A 32 -21.19 2.77 -2.59
N THR A 33 -20.14 2.11 -2.10
CA THR A 33 -19.15 1.43 -2.94
C THR A 33 -19.53 -0.04 -3.12
N VAL A 34 -19.54 -0.53 -4.36
CA VAL A 34 -19.60 -1.97 -4.63
C VAL A 34 -18.25 -2.57 -4.31
N VAL A 35 -18.23 -3.54 -3.40
CA VAL A 35 -16.99 -4.27 -3.06
C VAL A 35 -17.11 -5.70 -3.56
N LEU A 36 -16.22 -6.09 -4.48
CA LEU A 36 -16.10 -7.44 -5.03
C LEU A 36 -14.99 -8.18 -4.28
N THR A 37 -15.30 -9.34 -3.71
CA THR A 37 -14.33 -10.16 -2.96
C THR A 37 -14.61 -11.65 -3.14
N GLY A 38 -13.57 -12.48 -3.10
CA GLY A 38 -13.71 -13.93 -3.23
C GLY A 38 -14.40 -14.58 -2.01
N VAL A 39 -14.25 -13.98 -0.83
CA VAL A 39 -14.84 -14.45 0.43
C VAL A 39 -15.36 -13.25 1.25
N SER A 40 -16.37 -13.50 2.08
CA SER A 40 -16.85 -12.46 2.99
C SER A 40 -15.83 -12.20 4.10
N VAL A 41 -15.35 -10.97 4.23
CA VAL A 41 -14.34 -10.57 5.21
C VAL A 41 -14.82 -9.42 6.09
N GLY A 42 -14.41 -9.46 7.35
CA GLY A 42 -14.89 -8.56 8.40
C GLY A 42 -14.78 -7.05 8.13
N PRO A 43 -13.68 -6.54 7.55
CA PRO A 43 -13.54 -5.10 7.31
C PRO A 43 -14.69 -4.47 6.52
N VAL A 44 -15.21 -5.15 5.50
CA VAL A 44 -16.28 -4.67 4.62
C VAL A 44 -17.66 -5.25 4.92
N ALA A 45 -17.72 -6.35 5.67
CA ALA A 45 -18.97 -7.01 5.98
C ALA A 45 -19.90 -6.13 6.83
N ARG A 46 -21.21 -6.18 6.54
CA ARG A 46 -22.27 -5.46 7.28
C ARG A 46 -22.08 -3.95 7.37
N SER A 47 -21.35 -3.36 6.43
CA SER A 47 -21.15 -1.92 6.37
C SER A 47 -22.32 -1.23 5.70
N ALA A 48 -22.76 -0.09 6.26
CA ALA A 48 -23.81 0.73 5.69
C ALA A 48 -23.39 1.40 4.36
N ILE A 49 -22.07 1.59 4.16
CA ILE A 49 -21.51 2.28 3.00
C ILE A 49 -21.00 1.33 1.91
N VAL A 50 -21.16 0.01 2.10
CA VAL A 50 -20.68 -1.02 1.18
C VAL A 50 -21.84 -1.84 0.63
N ASP A 51 -21.85 -2.06 -0.69
CA ASP A 51 -22.62 -3.10 -1.38
C ASP A 51 -21.67 -4.28 -1.59
N LEU A 52 -21.65 -5.23 -0.63
CA LEU A 52 -20.71 -6.35 -0.64
C LEU A 52 -21.22 -7.47 -1.55
N ARG A 53 -20.40 -7.87 -2.51
CA ARG A 53 -20.66 -8.99 -3.42
C ARG A 53 -19.55 -10.01 -3.34
N VAL A 54 -19.90 -11.20 -2.88
CA VAL A 54 -18.97 -12.33 -2.79
C VAL A 54 -19.00 -13.10 -4.10
N VAL A 55 -17.86 -13.17 -4.78
CA VAL A 55 -17.68 -13.86 -6.06
C VAL A 55 -16.53 -14.85 -5.91
N PRO A 56 -16.80 -16.15 -5.66
CA PRO A 56 -15.75 -17.15 -5.54
C PRO A 56 -14.90 -17.26 -6.82
N GLY A 57 -13.59 -17.39 -6.64
CA GLY A 57 -12.64 -17.49 -7.76
C GLY A 57 -12.38 -16.16 -8.46
N LEU A 58 -12.48 -15.05 -7.74
CA LEU A 58 -12.23 -13.70 -8.27
C LEU A 58 -10.75 -13.47 -8.67
N ASP A 59 -9.86 -14.39 -8.34
CA ASP A 59 -8.46 -14.36 -8.77
C ASP A 59 -8.28 -14.75 -10.25
N ASP A 60 -9.31 -15.35 -10.87
CA ASP A 60 -9.35 -15.62 -12.30
C ASP A 60 -9.77 -14.37 -13.09
N ASP A 61 -8.97 -14.01 -14.09
CA ASP A 61 -9.15 -12.77 -14.86
C ASP A 61 -10.51 -12.72 -15.61
N GLU A 62 -11.01 -13.84 -16.15
CA GLU A 62 -12.31 -13.90 -16.85
C GLU A 62 -13.48 -13.72 -15.88
N ARG A 63 -13.37 -14.34 -14.70
CA ARG A 63 -14.37 -14.16 -13.63
C ARG A 63 -14.38 -12.74 -13.08
N LEU A 64 -13.19 -12.15 -12.93
CA LEU A 64 -13.06 -10.75 -12.53
C LEU A 64 -13.71 -9.82 -13.54
N ALA A 65 -13.37 -9.97 -14.83
CA ALA A 65 -13.96 -9.18 -15.90
C ALA A 65 -15.49 -9.32 -15.94
N ALA A 66 -15.99 -10.55 -15.87
CA ALA A 66 -17.43 -10.82 -15.84
C ALA A 66 -18.12 -10.23 -14.59
N ALA A 67 -17.46 -10.26 -13.41
CA ALA A 67 -18.02 -9.71 -12.18
C ALA A 67 -18.12 -8.18 -12.24
N VAL A 68 -17.06 -7.51 -12.68
CA VAL A 68 -17.04 -6.05 -12.86
C VAL A 68 -18.06 -5.65 -13.95
N GLY A 69 -18.05 -6.33 -15.10
CA GLY A 69 -18.97 -6.06 -16.22
C GLY A 69 -20.45 -6.17 -15.81
N ARG A 70 -20.82 -7.15 -14.97
CA ARG A 70 -22.19 -7.23 -14.42
C ARG A 70 -22.56 -6.02 -13.58
N VAL A 71 -21.63 -5.51 -12.76
CA VAL A 71 -21.87 -4.30 -11.94
C VAL A 71 -22.03 -3.06 -12.82
N VAL A 72 -21.19 -2.92 -13.84
CA VAL A 72 -21.24 -1.82 -14.80
C VAL A 72 -22.56 -1.84 -15.56
N ALA A 73 -23.01 -3.01 -16.03
CA ALA A 73 -24.26 -3.19 -16.78
C ALA A 73 -25.53 -2.88 -15.96
N GLU A 74 -25.47 -2.84 -14.64
CA GLU A 74 -26.61 -2.44 -13.80
C GLU A 74 -26.95 -0.94 -13.93
N ARG A 75 -25.99 -0.10 -14.33
CA ARG A 75 -26.18 1.35 -14.49
C ARG A 75 -25.44 1.86 -15.74
N PRO A 76 -25.94 1.56 -16.94
CA PRO A 76 -25.32 2.04 -18.18
C PRO A 76 -25.22 3.57 -18.23
N GLY A 77 -24.11 4.09 -18.74
CA GLY A 77 -23.86 5.53 -18.86
C GLY A 77 -23.47 6.23 -17.56
N VAL A 78 -23.41 5.51 -16.43
CA VAL A 78 -22.84 6.03 -15.19
C VAL A 78 -21.35 5.62 -15.13
N PRO A 79 -20.41 6.55 -14.96
CA PRO A 79 -18.99 6.19 -14.85
C PRO A 79 -18.72 5.39 -13.57
N HIS A 80 -17.94 4.30 -13.74
CA HIS A 80 -17.52 3.42 -12.66
C HIS A 80 -16.01 3.54 -12.44
N LEU A 81 -15.59 4.09 -11.29
CA LEU A 81 -14.18 4.04 -10.87
C LEU A 81 -13.89 2.67 -10.26
N VAL A 82 -13.06 1.87 -10.94
CA VAL A 82 -12.75 0.50 -10.57
C VAL A 82 -11.36 0.42 -9.95
N LEU A 83 -11.29 0.15 -8.66
CA LEU A 83 -10.07 0.19 -7.86
C LEU A 83 -9.74 -1.18 -7.26
N GLY A 84 -8.44 -1.47 -7.09
CA GLY A 84 -7.93 -2.61 -6.33
C GLY A 84 -7.46 -2.20 -4.95
N SER A 85 -7.77 -2.96 -3.91
CA SER A 85 -7.28 -2.68 -2.55
C SER A 85 -5.94 -3.33 -2.23
N ALA A 86 -5.48 -4.25 -3.07
CA ALA A 86 -4.21 -4.95 -2.95
C ALA A 86 -3.51 -5.02 -4.32
N ASP A 87 -2.19 -5.22 -4.31
CA ASP A 87 -1.37 -5.17 -5.54
C ASP A 87 -1.83 -6.20 -6.59
N HIS A 88 -2.11 -7.44 -6.18
CA HIS A 88 -2.61 -8.48 -7.09
C HIS A 88 -3.95 -8.10 -7.73
N ALA A 89 -4.85 -7.43 -6.98
CA ALA A 89 -6.13 -6.96 -7.51
C ALA A 89 -5.94 -5.82 -8.52
N VAL A 90 -5.00 -4.91 -8.28
CA VAL A 90 -4.65 -3.86 -9.24
C VAL A 90 -4.09 -4.46 -10.52
N LEU A 91 -3.13 -5.37 -10.41
CA LEU A 91 -2.53 -6.04 -11.58
C LEU A 91 -3.56 -6.82 -12.39
N ALA A 92 -4.49 -7.53 -11.72
CA ALA A 92 -5.58 -8.22 -12.41
C ALA A 92 -6.52 -7.23 -13.14
N LEU A 93 -6.90 -6.12 -12.50
CA LEU A 93 -7.71 -5.07 -13.13
C LEU A 93 -7.02 -4.45 -14.34
N VAL A 94 -5.71 -4.23 -14.29
CA VAL A 94 -4.93 -3.72 -15.42
C VAL A 94 -4.98 -4.70 -16.61
N ARG A 95 -4.80 -6.01 -16.36
CA ARG A 95 -4.87 -7.05 -17.42
C ARG A 95 -6.25 -7.16 -18.08
N VAL A 96 -7.32 -6.95 -17.32
CA VAL A 96 -8.69 -7.09 -17.86
C VAL A 96 -9.30 -5.77 -18.31
N ARG A 97 -8.59 -4.66 -18.20
CA ARG A 97 -9.10 -3.30 -18.44
C ARG A 97 -9.93 -3.19 -19.73
N ASP A 98 -9.39 -3.70 -20.84
CA ASP A 98 -9.99 -3.57 -22.15
C ASP A 98 -11.29 -4.41 -22.31
N LYS A 99 -11.55 -5.35 -21.40
CA LYS A 99 -12.75 -6.19 -21.37
C LYS A 99 -13.91 -5.56 -20.59
N LEU A 100 -13.68 -4.47 -19.85
CA LEU A 100 -14.66 -3.92 -18.90
C LEU A 100 -15.66 -2.94 -19.52
N GLY A 101 -15.42 -2.50 -20.75
CA GLY A 101 -16.28 -1.54 -21.45
C GLY A 101 -16.00 -0.07 -21.06
N PRO A 102 -16.59 0.88 -21.80
CA PRO A 102 -16.25 2.31 -21.72
C PRO A 102 -16.67 3.01 -20.43
N ASP A 103 -17.70 2.50 -19.75
CA ASP A 103 -18.18 3.07 -18.49
C ASP A 103 -17.32 2.66 -17.28
N ALA A 104 -16.37 1.73 -17.47
CA ALA A 104 -15.45 1.28 -16.43
C ALA A 104 -14.09 1.99 -16.56
N ILE A 105 -13.75 2.77 -15.58
CA ILE A 105 -12.49 3.52 -15.53
C ILE A 105 -11.56 2.84 -14.55
N VAL A 106 -10.45 2.27 -15.03
CA VAL A 106 -9.39 1.62 -14.26
C VAL A 106 -8.20 2.59 -14.20
N PRO A 107 -8.07 3.40 -13.13
CA PRO A 107 -7.20 4.56 -13.08
C PRO A 107 -5.77 4.17 -12.66
N TYR A 108 -5.12 3.33 -13.44
CA TYR A 108 -3.78 2.82 -13.19
C TYR A 108 -2.91 2.92 -14.43
N ALA A 109 -1.60 2.91 -14.25
CA ALA A 109 -0.62 2.80 -15.33
C ALA A 109 -0.85 1.53 -16.17
N ASP A 110 -0.25 1.47 -17.33
CA ASP A 110 -0.34 0.30 -18.20
C ASP A 110 0.44 -0.91 -17.63
N GLU A 111 0.19 -2.09 -18.22
CA GLU A 111 0.78 -3.35 -17.75
C GLU A 111 2.30 -3.35 -17.83
N SER A 112 2.89 -2.72 -18.86
CA SER A 112 4.33 -2.65 -19.05
C SER A 112 5.01 -1.81 -17.97
N THR A 113 4.44 -0.67 -17.66
CA THR A 113 4.87 0.21 -16.55
C THR A 113 4.72 -0.50 -15.20
N MET A 114 3.59 -1.20 -14.99
CA MET A 114 3.37 -2.01 -13.78
C MET A 114 4.42 -3.08 -13.61
N ALA A 115 4.69 -3.89 -14.65
CA ALA A 115 5.69 -4.95 -14.61
C ALA A 115 7.09 -4.42 -14.29
N ARG A 116 7.43 -3.24 -14.82
CA ARG A 116 8.73 -2.60 -14.58
C ARG A 116 8.94 -2.21 -13.12
N VAL A 117 7.92 -1.77 -12.42
CA VAL A 117 8.07 -1.11 -11.11
C VAL A 117 7.58 -1.93 -9.92
N THR A 118 6.67 -2.89 -10.10
CA THR A 118 6.10 -3.67 -8.98
C THR A 118 6.97 -4.85 -8.55
N GLY A 119 7.86 -5.32 -9.43
CA GLY A 119 8.88 -6.30 -9.07
C GLY A 119 10.03 -5.64 -8.30
N LYS A 120 10.50 -6.28 -7.22
CA LYS A 120 11.56 -5.71 -6.36
C LYS A 120 12.88 -5.47 -7.13
N ALA A 121 13.22 -6.36 -8.07
CA ALA A 121 14.38 -6.20 -8.94
C ALA A 121 14.19 -5.00 -9.90
N GLY A 122 13.03 -4.89 -10.54
CA GLY A 122 12.70 -3.79 -11.43
C GLY A 122 12.71 -2.44 -10.73
N PHE A 123 12.11 -2.39 -9.52
CA PHE A 123 12.12 -1.17 -8.71
C PHE A 123 13.55 -0.74 -8.31
N SER A 124 14.41 -1.71 -7.95
CA SER A 124 15.81 -1.42 -7.63
C SER A 124 16.57 -0.89 -8.83
N ALA A 125 16.37 -1.48 -10.01
CA ALA A 125 16.97 -0.99 -11.26
C ALA A 125 16.50 0.43 -11.59
N LEU A 126 15.19 0.71 -11.43
CA LEU A 126 14.61 2.03 -11.63
C LEU A 126 15.18 3.08 -10.67
N CYS A 127 15.33 2.75 -9.39
CA CYS A 127 15.97 3.65 -8.41
C CYS A 127 17.41 4.00 -8.82
N ALA A 128 18.17 3.02 -9.31
CA ALA A 128 19.52 3.26 -9.79
C ALA A 128 19.54 4.15 -11.06
N GLU A 129 18.66 3.91 -12.01
CA GLU A 129 18.51 4.68 -13.25
C GLU A 129 18.19 6.16 -12.96
N VAL A 130 17.26 6.42 -12.04
CA VAL A 130 16.81 7.78 -11.69
C VAL A 130 17.75 8.47 -10.66
N GLY A 131 18.65 7.71 -10.04
CA GLY A 131 19.51 8.19 -8.96
C GLY A 131 18.76 8.45 -7.67
N VAL A 132 17.75 7.60 -7.36
CA VAL A 132 16.99 7.67 -6.11
C VAL A 132 17.68 6.80 -5.05
N PRO A 133 17.89 7.32 -3.82
CA PRO A 133 18.53 6.58 -2.76
C PRO A 133 17.79 5.29 -2.41
N GLN A 134 18.50 4.16 -2.43
CA GLN A 134 18.00 2.85 -2.03
C GLN A 134 19.07 2.12 -1.20
N PRO A 135 18.71 1.06 -0.44
CA PRO A 135 19.71 0.20 0.16
C PRO A 135 20.61 -0.41 -0.93
N ARG A 136 21.86 -0.71 -0.61
CA ARG A 136 22.70 -1.49 -1.54
C ARG A 136 21.99 -2.80 -1.86
N THR A 137 21.78 -3.03 -3.14
CA THR A 137 20.89 -4.11 -3.61
C THR A 137 21.59 -4.96 -4.64
N ARG A 138 21.48 -6.28 -4.49
CA ARG A 138 21.84 -7.30 -5.48
C ARG A 138 20.64 -8.12 -5.84
N VAL A 139 20.51 -8.44 -7.10
CA VAL A 139 19.54 -9.42 -7.60
C VAL A 139 20.33 -10.68 -7.96
N LEU A 140 19.90 -11.81 -7.40
CA LEU A 140 20.50 -13.12 -7.61
C LEU A 140 19.44 -14.10 -8.11
N ARG A 141 19.78 -14.95 -9.07
CA ARG A 141 18.94 -16.08 -9.46
C ARG A 141 19.35 -17.30 -8.64
N VAL A 142 18.41 -17.87 -7.92
CA VAL A 142 18.65 -19.05 -7.06
C VAL A 142 19.01 -20.26 -7.91
N GLY A 143 20.09 -20.94 -7.55
CA GLY A 143 20.57 -22.16 -8.21
C GLY A 143 21.45 -21.97 -9.46
N SER A 144 21.54 -20.75 -10.02
CA SER A 144 22.37 -20.51 -11.21
C SER A 144 23.56 -19.58 -10.98
N ASP A 145 23.43 -18.64 -10.06
CA ASP A 145 24.50 -17.69 -9.79
C ASP A 145 25.43 -18.23 -8.70
N SER A 146 26.73 -18.03 -8.89
CA SER A 146 27.68 -18.28 -7.82
C SER A 146 27.36 -17.36 -6.63
N HIS A 147 27.19 -17.93 -5.47
CA HIS A 147 26.88 -17.22 -4.24
C HIS A 147 28.04 -16.35 -3.70
N HIS A 148 29.05 -16.07 -4.55
CA HIS A 148 30.15 -15.18 -4.22
C HIS A 148 29.67 -13.74 -4.22
N LEU A 149 29.50 -13.19 -3.03
CA LEU A 149 29.04 -11.84 -2.76
C LEU A 149 30.20 -10.92 -2.39
N ASP A 150 31.38 -11.17 -2.97
CA ASP A 150 32.62 -10.48 -2.61
C ASP A 150 32.48 -8.95 -2.72
N GLY A 151 32.27 -8.29 -1.56
CA GLY A 151 32.25 -6.85 -1.42
C GLY A 151 31.00 -6.10 -1.92
N GLU A 152 30.02 -6.78 -2.52
CA GLU A 152 28.84 -6.13 -3.14
C GLU A 152 27.63 -6.03 -2.20
N VAL A 153 27.59 -6.80 -1.12
CA VAL A 153 26.52 -6.74 -0.09
C VAL A 153 27.11 -6.43 1.27
N THR A 154 26.53 -5.45 1.92
CA THR A 154 26.86 -5.15 3.33
C THR A 154 25.95 -5.98 4.23
N PHE A 155 26.56 -6.74 5.16
CA PHE A 155 25.82 -7.50 6.16
C PHE A 155 25.61 -6.70 7.46
N PRO A 156 24.52 -6.97 8.20
CA PRO A 156 23.47 -7.95 7.91
C PRO A 156 22.63 -7.54 6.70
N ALA A 157 22.10 -8.53 5.95
CA ALA A 157 21.31 -8.32 4.77
C ALA A 157 19.86 -8.78 4.93
N VAL A 158 18.98 -8.19 4.12
CA VAL A 158 17.57 -8.57 3.95
C VAL A 158 17.41 -9.33 2.64
N VAL A 159 16.76 -10.48 2.67
CA VAL A 159 16.53 -11.34 1.51
C VAL A 159 15.03 -11.44 1.23
N LYS A 160 14.63 -11.10 0.02
CA LYS A 160 13.23 -11.15 -0.43
C LYS A 160 13.16 -11.81 -1.81
N ALA A 161 12.19 -12.71 -2.05
CA ALA A 161 11.93 -13.14 -3.41
C ALA A 161 11.45 -11.95 -4.27
N SER A 162 11.91 -11.86 -5.51
CA SER A 162 11.49 -10.83 -6.47
C SER A 162 10.00 -11.00 -6.80
N SER A 163 9.59 -12.22 -7.10
CA SER A 163 8.19 -12.60 -7.32
C SER A 163 7.59 -13.25 -6.07
N SER A 164 6.60 -12.58 -5.48
CA SER A 164 5.86 -13.17 -4.34
C SER A 164 4.97 -14.35 -4.76
N ALA A 165 4.50 -14.38 -6.02
CA ALA A 165 3.67 -15.47 -6.55
C ALA A 165 4.48 -16.77 -6.67
N GLU A 166 5.62 -16.73 -7.37
CA GLU A 166 6.51 -17.89 -7.51
C GLU A 166 7.00 -18.41 -6.15
N PHE A 167 7.33 -17.49 -5.23
CA PHE A 167 7.79 -17.84 -3.89
C PHE A 167 6.69 -18.50 -3.06
N HIS A 168 5.41 -18.22 -3.35
CA HIS A 168 4.30 -18.83 -2.63
C HIS A 168 4.15 -20.34 -2.94
N GLU A 169 4.57 -20.77 -4.12
CA GLU A 169 4.43 -22.15 -4.61
C GLU A 169 5.41 -23.14 -3.97
N VAL A 170 6.48 -22.65 -3.34
CA VAL A 170 7.48 -23.50 -2.70
C VAL A 170 7.33 -23.49 -1.18
N GLU A 171 7.67 -24.62 -0.52
CA GLU A 171 7.66 -24.73 0.94
C GLU A 171 8.99 -25.28 1.45
N PHE A 172 9.58 -24.63 2.46
CA PHE A 172 10.81 -25.07 3.14
C PHE A 172 10.87 -24.61 4.58
N ALA A 173 11.69 -25.27 5.38
CA ALA A 173 11.86 -24.93 6.79
C ALA A 173 12.43 -23.50 6.98
N GLY A 174 11.71 -22.68 7.75
CA GLY A 174 12.11 -21.31 8.00
C GLY A 174 11.71 -20.31 6.89
N LYS A 175 10.86 -20.70 5.93
CA LYS A 175 10.31 -19.82 4.91
C LYS A 175 9.68 -18.57 5.55
N ARG A 176 10.10 -17.40 5.08
CA ARG A 176 9.56 -16.09 5.48
C ARG A 176 9.50 -15.18 4.27
N LYS A 177 8.47 -14.31 4.22
CA LYS A 177 8.35 -13.27 3.18
C LYS A 177 9.59 -12.35 3.15
N VAL A 178 10.13 -12.07 4.33
CA VAL A 178 11.36 -11.30 4.52
C VAL A 178 12.28 -12.14 5.41
N ALA A 179 13.41 -12.57 4.88
CA ALA A 179 14.45 -13.28 5.62
C ALA A 179 15.63 -12.34 5.91
N PHE A 180 16.43 -12.70 6.90
CA PHE A 180 17.63 -11.97 7.25
C PHE A 180 18.83 -12.91 7.16
N ALA A 181 19.98 -12.38 6.76
CA ALA A 181 21.26 -13.05 6.80
C ALA A 181 22.26 -12.16 7.52
N ALA A 182 22.87 -12.67 8.59
CA ALA A 182 23.86 -11.95 9.37
C ALA A 182 25.20 -11.85 8.62
N ASP A 183 25.50 -12.85 7.80
CA ASP A 183 26.74 -12.98 7.03
C ASP A 183 26.52 -13.74 5.73
N ALA A 184 27.59 -13.88 4.93
CA ALA A 184 27.57 -14.57 3.64
C ALA A 184 27.23 -16.06 3.80
N ALA A 185 27.70 -16.72 4.87
CA ALA A 185 27.44 -18.14 5.09
C ALA A 185 25.95 -18.41 5.39
N GLU A 186 25.30 -17.52 6.14
CA GLU A 186 23.86 -17.62 6.41
C GLU A 186 23.05 -17.36 5.15
N LEU A 187 23.46 -16.39 4.33
CA LEU A 187 22.84 -16.13 3.03
C LEU A 187 22.93 -17.34 2.11
N THR A 188 24.13 -17.94 1.96
CA THR A 188 24.32 -19.15 1.14
C THR A 188 23.39 -20.26 1.61
N ARG A 189 23.39 -20.59 2.92
CA ARG A 189 22.48 -21.61 3.46
C ARG A 189 20.99 -21.33 3.20
N LEU A 190 20.58 -20.07 3.17
CA LEU A 190 19.20 -19.69 2.84
C LEU A 190 18.90 -19.96 1.36
N LEU A 191 19.80 -19.55 0.47
CA LEU A 191 19.65 -19.74 -0.98
C LEU A 191 19.67 -21.23 -1.36
N ASP A 192 20.53 -22.03 -0.72
CA ASP A 192 20.58 -23.49 -0.91
C ASP A 192 19.24 -24.15 -0.54
N ARG A 193 18.68 -23.79 0.62
CA ARG A 193 17.35 -24.29 1.02
C ARG A 193 16.22 -23.87 0.04
N MET A 194 16.31 -22.67 -0.52
CA MET A 194 15.36 -22.22 -1.54
C MET A 194 15.50 -23.05 -2.83
N ALA A 195 16.74 -23.32 -3.27
CA ALA A 195 17.04 -24.13 -4.43
C ALA A 195 16.59 -25.60 -4.24
N GLU A 196 16.90 -26.20 -3.09
CA GLU A 196 16.46 -27.56 -2.72
C GLU A 196 14.93 -27.70 -2.69
N ALA A 197 14.23 -26.63 -2.34
CA ALA A 197 12.76 -26.60 -2.40
C ALA A 197 12.18 -26.37 -3.79
N GLY A 198 13.04 -26.26 -4.83
CA GLY A 198 12.63 -26.05 -6.22
C GLY A 198 12.41 -24.58 -6.60
N PHE A 199 12.77 -23.63 -5.75
CA PHE A 199 12.69 -22.22 -6.12
C PHE A 199 13.89 -21.84 -6.99
N GLY A 200 13.65 -21.56 -8.28
CA GLY A 200 14.66 -21.11 -9.25
C GLY A 200 14.50 -19.63 -9.68
N GLY A 201 13.65 -18.89 -8.96
CA GLY A 201 13.38 -17.49 -9.25
C GLY A 201 14.47 -16.54 -8.74
N GLU A 202 14.23 -15.24 -8.95
CA GLU A 202 15.13 -14.19 -8.47
C GLU A 202 14.86 -13.83 -7.02
N VAL A 203 15.94 -13.55 -6.29
CA VAL A 203 15.91 -12.93 -4.96
C VAL A 203 16.60 -11.58 -4.98
N VAL A 204 16.06 -10.66 -4.22
CA VAL A 204 16.67 -9.36 -3.94
C VAL A 204 17.34 -9.45 -2.57
N VAL A 205 18.65 -9.24 -2.56
CA VAL A 205 19.49 -9.18 -1.37
C VAL A 205 19.85 -7.72 -1.13
N GLN A 206 19.37 -7.18 -0.01
CA GLN A 206 19.53 -5.76 0.32
C GLN A 206 20.29 -5.59 1.64
N GLU A 207 21.16 -4.60 1.69
CA GLU A 207 21.72 -4.11 2.93
C GLU A 207 20.60 -3.80 3.94
N ARG A 208 20.70 -4.30 5.15
CA ARG A 208 19.75 -3.97 6.22
C ARG A 208 20.02 -2.57 6.75
N ILE A 209 19.09 -1.64 6.51
CA ILE A 209 19.12 -0.33 7.14
C ILE A 209 18.93 -0.50 8.65
N PRO A 210 19.83 0.06 9.50
CA PRO A 210 19.69 -0.01 10.96
C PRO A 210 18.42 0.66 11.48
N GLY A 211 18.04 0.35 12.74
CA GLY A 211 16.85 0.87 13.40
C GLY A 211 15.63 -0.02 13.22
N GLY A 212 14.59 0.27 14.01
CA GLY A 212 13.30 -0.41 14.02
C GLY A 212 12.25 0.26 13.13
N ASP A 213 10.98 0.15 13.55
CA ASP A 213 9.82 0.71 12.82
C ASP A 213 9.84 2.24 12.81
N GLU A 214 10.48 2.87 13.80
CA GLU A 214 10.59 4.34 13.92
C GLU A 214 11.36 5.00 12.77
N GLY A 215 12.08 4.21 11.99
CA GLY A 215 12.74 4.69 10.78
C GLY A 215 11.86 4.55 9.52
N MET A 216 10.76 3.82 9.61
CA MET A 216 9.90 3.58 8.45
C MET A 216 9.05 4.81 8.11
N ALA A 217 8.84 5.02 6.83
CA ALA A 217 8.02 6.09 6.31
C ALA A 217 7.34 5.65 4.99
N ALA A 218 6.37 6.41 4.57
CA ALA A 218 5.74 6.22 3.26
C ALA A 218 5.49 7.57 2.57
N VAL A 219 5.58 7.58 1.24
CA VAL A 219 5.07 8.67 0.41
C VAL A 219 3.89 8.13 -0.38
N ASN A 220 2.69 8.69 -0.16
CA ASN A 220 1.54 8.50 -1.02
C ASN A 220 1.53 9.62 -2.04
N ALA A 221 1.58 9.29 -3.33
CA ALA A 221 1.53 10.25 -4.41
C ALA A 221 0.41 9.94 -5.39
N PHE A 222 -0.16 10.97 -6.01
CA PHE A 222 -1.17 10.86 -7.05
C PHE A 222 -0.67 11.50 -8.34
N CYS A 223 -0.71 10.75 -9.43
CA CYS A 223 -0.41 11.21 -10.78
C CYS A 223 -1.69 11.30 -11.60
N GLY A 224 -1.84 12.36 -12.37
CA GLY A 224 -2.97 12.52 -13.28
C GLY A 224 -2.94 11.54 -14.47
N PRO A 225 -4.03 11.43 -15.24
CA PRO A 225 -4.10 10.54 -16.40
C PRO A 225 -3.12 10.91 -17.53
N ALA A 226 -2.74 12.18 -17.62
CA ALA A 226 -1.72 12.66 -18.56
C ALA A 226 -0.28 12.52 -18.03
N GLY A 227 -0.09 11.88 -16.86
CA GLY A 227 1.18 11.82 -16.14
C GLY A 227 1.40 13.06 -15.25
N GLY A 228 2.59 13.10 -14.61
CA GLY A 228 2.95 14.17 -13.68
C GLY A 228 2.33 14.02 -12.29
N VAL A 229 3.14 14.24 -11.26
CA VAL A 229 2.70 14.14 -9.86
C VAL A 229 1.91 15.39 -9.50
N ARG A 230 0.65 15.23 -9.15
CA ARG A 230 -0.27 16.31 -8.74
C ARG A 230 -0.35 16.49 -7.24
N PHE A 231 -0.11 15.42 -6.50
CA PHE A 231 -0.18 15.41 -5.04
C PHE A 231 0.85 14.44 -4.46
N ALA A 232 1.44 14.81 -3.33
CA ALA A 232 2.25 13.90 -2.52
C ALA A 232 2.04 14.19 -1.03
N LEU A 233 2.01 13.14 -0.21
CA LEU A 233 1.92 13.22 1.24
C LEU A 233 2.91 12.26 1.86
N PHE A 234 3.82 12.79 2.66
CA PHE A 234 4.73 12.00 3.48
C PHE A 234 4.04 11.54 4.77
N GLY A 235 4.39 10.36 5.26
CA GLY A 235 3.91 9.84 6.53
C GLY A 235 4.99 9.07 7.28
N GLU A 236 5.20 9.42 8.54
CA GLU A 236 6.08 8.70 9.47
C GLU A 236 5.33 7.49 10.04
N VAL A 237 5.89 6.30 9.90
CA VAL A 237 5.35 5.09 10.51
C VAL A 237 5.75 5.07 11.98
N LEU A 238 4.77 4.90 12.84
CA LEU A 238 4.99 4.78 14.29
C LEU A 238 5.03 3.32 14.74
N LEU A 239 4.32 2.45 14.03
CA LEU A 239 4.21 1.04 14.36
C LEU A 239 3.75 0.26 13.12
N GLU A 240 4.39 -0.87 12.87
CA GLU A 240 4.01 -1.84 11.84
C GLU A 240 3.20 -3.01 12.42
N GLU A 241 2.56 -3.79 11.55
CA GLU A 241 1.85 -5.02 11.92
C GLU A 241 2.85 -6.04 12.48
N ALA A 242 2.56 -6.59 13.65
CA ALA A 242 3.47 -7.50 14.35
C ALA A 242 3.51 -8.92 13.75
N THR A 243 2.50 -9.32 12.98
CA THR A 243 2.42 -10.71 12.47
C THR A 243 3.41 -10.94 11.33
N PRO A 244 4.02 -12.15 11.20
CA PRO A 244 5.01 -12.43 10.15
C PRO A 244 4.53 -12.17 8.72
N ASN A 245 3.23 -12.39 8.45
CA ASN A 245 2.62 -12.13 7.14
C ASN A 245 2.17 -10.68 6.96
N GLY A 246 2.18 -9.90 8.03
CA GLY A 246 1.78 -8.50 8.05
C GLY A 246 2.94 -7.51 8.06
N LEU A 247 4.17 -7.96 8.22
CA LEU A 247 5.36 -7.11 8.22
C LEU A 247 5.39 -6.20 6.98
N GLY A 248 5.76 -4.93 7.19
CA GLY A 248 5.74 -3.88 6.18
C GLY A 248 4.39 -3.16 6.04
N ASN A 249 3.36 -3.55 6.81
CA ASN A 249 2.10 -2.80 6.82
C ASN A 249 2.04 -1.85 8.02
N SER A 250 1.96 -0.58 7.79
CA SER A 250 1.76 0.43 8.85
C SER A 250 0.39 0.24 9.52
N VAL A 251 0.39 0.13 10.85
CA VAL A 251 -0.83 0.14 11.69
C VAL A 251 -1.03 1.46 12.42
N ALA A 252 0.00 2.28 12.50
CA ALA A 252 -0.09 3.65 12.96
C ALA A 252 0.95 4.52 12.24
N GLN A 253 0.51 5.67 11.72
CA GLN A 253 1.39 6.66 11.09
C GLN A 253 0.88 8.08 11.31
N ILE A 254 1.80 9.04 11.39
CA ILE A 254 1.49 10.46 11.37
C ILE A 254 1.82 11.03 10.00
N THR A 255 0.84 11.67 9.37
CA THR A 255 1.02 12.36 8.09
C THR A 255 1.74 13.69 8.29
N ALA A 256 2.28 14.20 7.21
CA ALA A 256 3.17 15.33 7.14
C ALA A 256 4.48 15.11 7.89
N GLY A 257 5.50 15.67 7.38
CA GLY A 257 6.82 15.71 7.97
C GLY A 257 7.47 17.04 7.62
N SER A 258 8.48 17.38 8.37
CA SER A 258 9.24 18.60 8.12
C SER A 258 10.73 18.27 8.00
N GLY A 259 11.47 19.20 7.42
CA GLY A 259 12.90 19.07 7.27
C GLY A 259 13.34 18.71 5.85
N GLU A 260 14.64 18.80 5.65
CA GLU A 260 15.26 18.62 4.33
C GLU A 260 15.10 17.21 3.80
N SER A 261 15.37 16.20 4.65
CA SER A 261 15.26 14.79 4.26
C SER A 261 13.84 14.38 3.81
N VAL A 262 12.80 15.00 4.39
CA VAL A 262 11.41 14.76 3.95
C VAL A 262 11.16 15.40 2.59
N ARG A 263 11.62 16.64 2.38
CA ARG A 263 11.52 17.33 1.08
C ARG A 263 12.26 16.55 -0.02
N GLU A 264 13.48 16.07 0.29
CA GLU A 264 14.25 15.21 -0.63
C GLU A 264 13.49 13.91 -0.96
N ALA A 265 12.89 13.26 0.04
CA ALA A 265 12.12 12.03 -0.19
C ALA A 265 10.91 12.26 -1.09
N VAL A 266 10.16 13.34 -0.88
CA VAL A 266 9.03 13.70 -1.74
C VAL A 266 9.50 14.02 -3.16
N GLU A 267 10.59 14.76 -3.31
CA GLU A 267 11.15 15.08 -4.64
C GLU A 267 11.69 13.84 -5.37
N HIS A 268 12.32 12.91 -4.67
CA HIS A 268 12.75 11.64 -5.24
C HIS A 268 11.55 10.79 -5.69
N ALA A 269 10.48 10.75 -4.90
CA ALA A 269 9.23 10.08 -5.29
C ALA A 269 8.63 10.71 -6.56
N ARG A 270 8.59 12.04 -6.65
CA ARG A 270 8.14 12.77 -7.83
C ARG A 270 8.96 12.38 -9.08
N ARG A 271 10.28 12.49 -9.00
CA ARG A 271 11.19 12.18 -10.12
C ARG A 271 11.02 10.74 -10.60
N LEU A 272 10.88 9.79 -9.67
CA LEU A 272 10.72 8.38 -9.99
C LEU A 272 9.40 8.11 -10.73
N LEU A 273 8.28 8.69 -10.23
CA LEU A 273 6.96 8.50 -10.82
C LEU A 273 6.83 9.19 -12.19
N GLU A 274 7.38 10.40 -12.33
CA GLU A 274 7.39 11.11 -13.59
C GLU A 274 8.26 10.42 -14.66
N HIS A 275 9.41 9.86 -14.24
CA HIS A 275 10.31 9.14 -15.14
C HIS A 275 9.65 7.92 -15.79
N VAL A 276 8.78 7.19 -15.04
CA VAL A 276 8.09 6.02 -15.59
C VAL A 276 6.73 6.35 -16.22
N GLY A 277 6.31 7.62 -16.23
CA GLY A 277 5.00 8.02 -16.71
C GLY A 277 3.86 7.43 -15.88
N TRP A 278 4.02 7.40 -14.53
CA TRP A 278 3.03 6.82 -13.64
C TRP A 278 1.69 7.53 -13.71
N THR A 279 0.59 6.78 -13.57
CA THR A 279 -0.78 7.31 -13.44
C THR A 279 -1.52 6.67 -12.27
N GLY A 280 -2.42 7.41 -11.65
CA GLY A 280 -3.13 7.00 -10.44
C GLY A 280 -2.28 7.15 -9.17
N PHE A 281 -2.72 6.53 -8.09
CA PHE A 281 -1.97 6.54 -6.83
C PHE A 281 -0.79 5.57 -6.85
N ALA A 282 0.29 5.99 -6.19
CA ALA A 282 1.41 5.16 -5.78
C ALA A 282 1.64 5.33 -4.28
N ASN A 283 2.01 4.25 -3.59
CA ASN A 283 2.52 4.28 -2.24
C ASN A 283 3.95 3.75 -2.25
N LEU A 284 4.91 4.59 -1.90
CA LEU A 284 6.32 4.25 -1.83
C LEU A 284 6.71 4.06 -0.37
N ASP A 285 7.28 2.90 -0.06
CA ASP A 285 7.77 2.60 1.28
C ASP A 285 9.25 2.95 1.39
N LEU A 286 9.60 3.65 2.48
CA LEU A 286 10.92 4.19 2.73
C LEU A 286 11.41 3.82 4.13
N LYS A 287 12.72 3.80 4.30
CA LYS A 287 13.33 3.74 5.62
C LYS A 287 14.41 4.81 5.78
N ARG A 288 14.37 5.54 6.88
CA ARG A 288 15.42 6.50 7.24
C ARG A 288 16.66 5.75 7.66
N ASP A 289 17.78 6.08 7.03
CA ASP A 289 19.08 5.56 7.39
C ASP A 289 19.67 6.43 8.51
N PRO A 290 19.89 5.90 9.71
CA PRO A 290 20.42 6.71 10.82
C PRO A 290 21.89 7.13 10.63
N ARG A 291 22.60 6.54 9.65
CA ARG A 291 24.02 6.86 9.38
C ARG A 291 24.18 8.23 8.71
N ASP A 292 23.20 8.65 7.91
CA ASP A 292 23.22 9.94 7.19
C ASP A 292 21.90 10.71 7.26
N GLY A 293 20.87 10.16 7.92
CA GLY A 293 19.58 10.77 8.11
C GLY A 293 18.69 10.80 6.87
N ARG A 294 19.11 10.21 5.73
CA ARG A 294 18.37 10.21 4.45
C ARG A 294 17.43 9.02 4.37
N TYR A 295 16.36 9.17 3.58
CA TYR A 295 15.44 8.09 3.30
C TYR A 295 15.92 7.21 2.14
N ARG A 296 15.87 5.89 2.32
CA ARG A 296 16.11 4.87 1.30
C ARG A 296 14.77 4.30 0.84
N PHE A 297 14.57 4.24 -0.46
CA PHE A 297 13.36 3.69 -1.06
C PHE A 297 13.44 2.16 -1.08
N LEU A 298 12.36 1.50 -0.65
CA LEU A 298 12.31 0.05 -0.47
C LEU A 298 11.45 -0.65 -1.52
N GLU A 299 10.26 -0.10 -1.79
CA GLU A 299 9.32 -0.63 -2.78
C GLU A 299 8.27 0.41 -3.19
N LEU A 300 7.62 0.16 -4.33
CA LEU A 300 6.46 0.89 -4.81
C LEU A 300 5.26 -0.04 -4.88
N ASN A 301 4.17 0.38 -4.27
CA ASN A 301 2.86 -0.28 -4.33
C ASN A 301 1.96 0.48 -5.30
N PRO A 302 1.32 -0.18 -6.30
CA PRO A 302 0.59 0.48 -7.38
C PRO A 302 -0.82 0.92 -6.98
N ARG A 303 -0.99 1.43 -5.79
CA ARG A 303 -2.28 1.80 -5.19
C ARG A 303 -2.10 2.78 -4.05
N VAL A 304 -3.21 3.31 -3.56
CA VAL A 304 -3.22 3.92 -2.22
C VAL A 304 -2.81 2.87 -1.20
N GLY A 305 -1.83 3.15 -0.36
CA GLY A 305 -1.34 2.21 0.65
C GLY A 305 -2.47 1.67 1.55
N ARG A 306 -2.22 0.56 2.23
CA ARG A 306 -3.17 0.00 3.21
C ARG A 306 -3.53 1.02 4.32
N SER A 307 -2.58 1.88 4.65
CA SER A 307 -2.77 3.06 5.52
C SER A 307 -3.29 4.29 4.77
N GLY A 308 -3.68 4.16 3.52
CA GLY A 308 -4.01 5.27 2.61
C GLY A 308 -5.19 6.14 3.05
N TYR A 309 -6.04 5.65 3.97
CA TYR A 309 -7.02 6.52 4.60
C TYR A 309 -6.38 7.68 5.39
N ALA A 310 -5.10 7.59 5.72
CA ALA A 310 -4.34 8.68 6.31
C ALA A 310 -4.37 9.94 5.42
N VAL A 311 -4.31 9.77 4.10
CA VAL A 311 -4.42 10.86 3.11
C VAL A 311 -5.77 11.56 3.24
N THR A 312 -6.86 10.78 3.24
CA THR A 312 -8.23 11.32 3.40
C THR A 312 -8.41 11.97 4.78
N ALA A 313 -7.93 11.33 5.84
CA ALA A 313 -8.03 11.83 7.21
C ALA A 313 -7.26 13.16 7.43
N ALA A 314 -6.15 13.34 6.70
CA ALA A 314 -5.40 14.60 6.67
C ALA A 314 -6.07 15.72 5.86
N GLY A 315 -7.27 15.48 5.30
CA GLY A 315 -8.03 16.49 4.54
C GLY A 315 -7.93 16.35 3.02
N TYR A 316 -7.12 15.43 2.52
CA TYR A 316 -6.89 15.21 1.09
C TYR A 316 -7.64 13.97 0.61
N ASN A 317 -8.94 14.12 0.31
CA ASN A 317 -9.80 12.98 0.00
C ASN A 317 -9.40 12.29 -1.32
N VAL A 318 -8.96 11.03 -1.23
CA VAL A 318 -8.48 10.25 -2.38
C VAL A 318 -9.56 10.00 -3.44
N ALA A 319 -10.85 9.90 -3.05
CA ALA A 319 -11.95 9.69 -3.98
C ALA A 319 -12.19 10.95 -4.84
N ARG A 320 -12.01 12.15 -4.27
CA ARG A 320 -12.07 13.41 -5.03
C ARG A 320 -10.95 13.48 -6.06
N MET A 321 -9.71 13.15 -5.68
CA MET A 321 -8.58 13.16 -6.62
C MET A 321 -8.82 12.25 -7.83
N TYR A 322 -9.35 11.04 -7.60
CA TYR A 322 -9.71 10.15 -8.70
C TYR A 322 -10.85 10.72 -9.56
N ALA A 323 -11.93 11.22 -8.93
CA ALA A 323 -13.07 11.73 -9.67
C ALA A 323 -12.71 13.00 -10.47
N ASP A 324 -11.98 13.93 -9.86
CA ASP A 324 -11.58 15.16 -10.53
C ASP A 324 -10.69 14.86 -11.75
N ALA A 325 -9.73 13.94 -11.62
CA ALA A 325 -8.81 13.61 -12.70
C ALA A 325 -9.44 12.78 -13.83
N TYR A 326 -10.32 11.84 -13.52
CA TYR A 326 -10.78 10.85 -14.48
C TYR A 326 -12.24 11.05 -14.95
N LEU A 327 -13.07 11.83 -14.22
CA LEU A 327 -14.48 12.08 -14.58
C LEU A 327 -14.75 13.51 -15.00
N HIS A 328 -14.08 14.48 -14.37
CA HIS A 328 -14.36 15.89 -14.65
C HIS A 328 -13.40 16.50 -15.67
N GLY A 329 -12.49 15.68 -16.21
CA GLY A 329 -11.36 16.16 -16.99
C GLY A 329 -10.39 16.92 -16.06
N ASP A 330 -9.11 16.69 -16.19
CA ASP A 330 -8.10 17.40 -15.39
C ASP A 330 -8.19 18.91 -15.71
N THR A 331 -9.14 19.60 -15.06
CA THR A 331 -9.37 21.03 -15.24
C THR A 331 -8.31 21.87 -14.53
N THR A 332 -7.47 21.23 -13.72
CA THR A 332 -6.33 21.89 -13.11
C THR A 332 -5.24 22.10 -14.15
N THR A 333 -5.25 23.28 -14.75
CA THR A 333 -4.13 23.78 -15.59
C THR A 333 -2.83 23.94 -14.79
N SER A 334 -2.88 23.77 -13.48
CA SER A 334 -1.70 23.79 -12.62
C SER A 334 -0.89 22.52 -12.79
N THR A 335 0.32 22.65 -13.28
CA THR A 335 1.35 21.61 -13.30
C THR A 335 2.05 21.47 -11.94
N GLU A 336 1.67 22.30 -10.96
CA GLU A 336 2.32 22.36 -9.65
C GLU A 336 1.80 21.23 -8.74
N MET A 337 2.73 20.48 -8.17
CA MET A 337 2.44 19.42 -7.21
C MET A 337 2.04 20.01 -5.86
N VAL A 338 0.89 19.59 -5.33
CA VAL A 338 0.48 19.89 -3.96
C VAL A 338 1.18 18.92 -3.02
N VAL A 339 1.96 19.43 -2.08
CA VAL A 339 2.54 18.64 -0.99
C VAL A 339 1.67 18.81 0.25
N GLY A 340 1.10 17.70 0.73
CA GLY A 340 0.27 17.72 1.92
C GLY A 340 1.09 18.02 3.18
N ASP A 341 0.61 18.94 4.01
CA ASP A 341 1.28 19.44 5.20
C ASP A 341 0.49 19.22 6.51
N ALA A 342 -0.71 18.69 6.41
CA ALA A 342 -1.57 18.45 7.56
C ALA A 342 -1.11 17.28 8.41
N GLU A 343 -0.79 17.53 9.68
CA GLU A 343 -0.48 16.47 10.64
C GLU A 343 -1.74 15.76 11.11
N HIS A 344 -1.80 14.46 10.88
CA HIS A 344 -2.91 13.61 11.32
C HIS A 344 -2.40 12.21 11.70
N LEU A 345 -2.84 11.68 12.83
CA LEU A 345 -2.59 10.29 13.21
C LEU A 345 -3.66 9.37 12.62
N PHE A 346 -3.24 8.53 11.68
CA PHE A 346 -3.98 7.34 11.28
C PHE A 346 -3.59 6.18 12.19
N THR A 347 -4.55 5.42 12.70
CA THR A 347 -4.26 4.20 13.45
C THR A 347 -5.37 3.16 13.30
N VAL A 348 -4.99 1.89 13.12
CA VAL A 348 -5.90 0.74 13.12
C VAL A 348 -5.75 -0.11 14.37
N VAL A 349 -4.96 0.37 15.33
CA VAL A 349 -4.79 -0.26 16.65
C VAL A 349 -5.29 0.68 17.74
N PRO A 350 -5.67 0.17 18.92
CA PRO A 350 -6.02 1.02 20.05
C PRO A 350 -4.87 1.92 20.50
N LEU A 351 -5.16 3.19 20.83
CA LEU A 351 -4.14 4.11 21.35
C LEU A 351 -3.43 3.59 22.60
N ALA A 352 -4.13 2.81 23.45
CA ALA A 352 -3.55 2.17 24.61
C ALA A 352 -2.50 1.10 24.25
N LEU A 353 -2.65 0.46 23.08
CA LEU A 353 -1.63 -0.44 22.54
C LEU A 353 -0.46 0.39 21.99
N LEU A 354 -0.74 1.37 21.12
CA LEU A 354 0.28 2.23 20.52
C LEU A 354 1.23 2.83 21.56
N ARG A 355 0.67 3.34 22.68
CA ARG A 355 1.45 3.89 23.80
C ARG A 355 2.55 2.96 24.33
N ARG A 356 2.37 1.63 24.21
CA ARG A 356 3.32 0.64 24.77
C ARG A 356 4.57 0.47 23.89
N TYR A 357 4.46 0.86 22.62
CA TYR A 357 5.46 0.56 21.59
C TYR A 357 6.11 1.80 20.99
N VAL A 358 5.63 3.01 21.32
CA VAL A 358 6.25 4.25 20.85
C VAL A 358 7.02 4.95 21.97
N PRO A 359 8.12 5.66 21.65
CA PRO A 359 8.87 6.50 22.60
C PRO A 359 8.01 7.56 23.26
N ALA A 360 8.45 8.08 24.41
CA ALA A 360 7.69 9.05 25.21
C ALA A 360 7.42 10.36 24.43
N GLU A 361 8.41 10.86 23.70
CA GLU A 361 8.28 12.06 22.87
C GLU A 361 7.26 11.88 21.73
N VAL A 362 7.25 10.71 21.08
CA VAL A 362 6.26 10.36 20.06
C VAL A 362 4.85 10.30 20.67
N TRP A 363 4.76 9.74 21.89
CA TRP A 363 3.48 9.69 22.60
C TRP A 363 2.95 11.06 22.96
N GLU A 364 3.78 12.02 23.33
CA GLU A 364 3.35 13.43 23.56
C GLU A 364 2.81 14.06 22.28
N ARG A 365 3.44 13.80 21.13
CA ARG A 365 2.90 14.23 19.82
C ARG A 365 1.54 13.61 19.53
N VAL A 366 1.37 12.30 19.79
CA VAL A 366 0.08 11.60 19.67
C VAL A 366 -0.98 12.22 20.58
N ARG A 367 -0.65 12.54 21.84
CA ARG A 367 -1.57 13.22 22.77
C ARG A 367 -1.98 14.61 22.27
N SER A 368 -1.05 15.34 21.69
CA SER A 368 -1.34 16.66 21.08
C SER A 368 -2.30 16.53 19.91
N LEU A 369 -2.05 15.59 19.00
CA LEU A 369 -2.94 15.31 17.87
C LEU A 369 -4.35 14.91 18.34
N ARG A 370 -4.43 14.06 19.37
CA ARG A 370 -5.72 13.67 19.95
C ARG A 370 -6.50 14.87 20.51
N ARG A 371 -5.85 15.79 21.20
CA ARG A 371 -6.49 17.01 21.73
C ARG A 371 -7.03 17.90 20.62
N ARG A 372 -6.36 17.93 19.45
CA ARG A 372 -6.77 18.69 18.25
C ARG A 372 -7.82 17.97 17.41
N GLY A 373 -8.25 16.74 17.79
CA GLY A 373 -9.17 15.94 16.98
C GLY A 373 -8.52 15.32 15.73
N ALA A 374 -7.19 15.39 15.62
CA ALA A 374 -6.42 14.92 14.46
C ALA A 374 -5.98 13.46 14.62
N VAL A 375 -6.90 12.58 15.03
CA VAL A 375 -6.67 11.12 15.17
C VAL A 375 -7.84 10.37 14.55
N THR A 376 -7.56 9.46 13.63
CA THR A 376 -8.61 8.67 13.00
C THR A 376 -8.26 7.18 12.97
N ASN A 377 -9.24 6.37 13.36
CA ASN A 377 -9.30 4.96 12.99
C ASN A 377 -10.39 4.82 11.92
N PRO A 378 -10.09 4.29 10.72
CA PRO A 378 -11.04 4.24 9.61
C PRO A 378 -12.30 3.43 9.93
N PHE A 379 -12.22 2.46 10.84
CA PHE A 379 -13.39 1.66 11.23
C PHE A 379 -14.41 2.42 12.08
N TYR A 380 -14.01 3.50 12.76
CA TYR A 380 -14.94 4.29 13.57
C TYR A 380 -15.58 5.37 12.70
N TYR A 381 -16.69 4.98 12.07
CA TYR A 381 -17.44 5.87 11.21
C TYR A 381 -18.91 5.96 11.67
N ARG A 382 -19.38 7.19 11.87
CA ARG A 382 -20.68 7.47 12.53
C ARG A 382 -21.92 6.93 11.79
N VAL A 383 -21.78 6.61 10.50
CA VAL A 383 -22.88 6.10 9.67
C VAL A 383 -23.07 4.59 9.77
N GLU A 384 -22.17 3.90 10.47
CA GLU A 384 -22.25 2.47 10.69
C GLU A 384 -23.19 2.17 11.83
N HIS A 385 -24.24 1.38 11.57
CA HIS A 385 -25.31 1.13 12.55
C HIS A 385 -25.45 -0.33 12.96
N ASP A 386 -24.85 -1.29 12.22
CA ASP A 386 -24.99 -2.73 12.53
C ASP A 386 -24.22 -3.10 13.80
N PRO A 387 -24.91 -3.59 14.87
CA PRO A 387 -24.25 -3.95 16.13
C PRO A 387 -23.28 -5.13 15.97
N ARG A 388 -23.52 -6.03 15.01
CA ARG A 388 -22.61 -7.16 14.75
C ARG A 388 -21.31 -6.68 14.13
N ARG A 389 -21.36 -5.62 13.33
CA ARG A 389 -20.16 -4.95 12.81
C ARG A 389 -19.35 -4.32 13.96
N TRP A 390 -20.02 -3.64 14.88
CA TRP A 390 -19.36 -3.05 16.06
C TRP A 390 -18.73 -4.12 16.96
N LEU A 391 -19.41 -5.27 17.15
CA LEU A 391 -18.84 -6.40 17.86
C LEU A 391 -17.58 -6.95 17.17
N TYR A 392 -17.61 -7.08 15.83
CA TYR A 392 -16.43 -7.45 15.06
C TYR A 392 -15.28 -6.46 15.28
N ILE A 393 -15.53 -5.15 15.13
CA ILE A 393 -14.52 -4.11 15.33
C ILE A 393 -13.93 -4.17 16.75
N ALA A 394 -14.76 -4.27 17.78
CA ALA A 394 -14.31 -4.40 19.16
C ALA A 394 -13.42 -5.63 19.37
N THR A 395 -13.84 -6.78 18.82
CA THR A 395 -13.06 -8.02 18.90
C THR A 395 -11.74 -7.89 18.14
N ALA A 396 -11.74 -7.29 16.96
CA ALA A 396 -10.53 -7.04 16.17
C ALA A 396 -9.55 -6.14 16.94
N MET A 397 -10.04 -5.06 17.57
CA MET A 397 -9.21 -4.18 18.40
C MET A 397 -8.62 -4.91 19.63
N LEU A 398 -9.38 -5.77 20.30
CA LEU A 398 -8.87 -6.58 21.40
C LEU A 398 -7.82 -7.61 20.94
N ASN A 399 -8.03 -8.21 19.78
CA ASN A 399 -7.09 -9.16 19.21
C ASN A 399 -5.74 -8.54 18.87
N GLN A 400 -5.66 -7.23 18.59
CA GLN A 400 -4.39 -6.55 18.39
C GLN A 400 -3.46 -6.69 19.61
N PHE A 401 -3.98 -6.57 20.84
CA PHE A 401 -3.17 -6.77 22.04
C PHE A 401 -2.57 -8.18 22.13
N ARG A 402 -3.32 -9.22 21.69
CA ARG A 402 -2.82 -10.61 21.65
C ARG A 402 -1.75 -10.79 20.58
N LYS A 403 -1.98 -10.24 19.39
CA LYS A 403 -1.03 -10.29 18.26
C LYS A 403 0.30 -9.64 18.65
N PHE A 404 0.27 -8.41 19.13
CA PHE A 404 1.46 -7.69 19.53
C PHE A 404 2.21 -8.36 20.67
N ARG A 405 1.51 -8.86 21.69
CA ARG A 405 2.16 -9.62 22.77
C ARG A 405 2.85 -10.89 22.28
N ARG A 406 2.34 -11.51 21.21
CA ARG A 406 2.88 -12.77 20.68
C ARG A 406 4.03 -12.56 19.69
N TRP A 407 3.98 -11.51 18.90
CA TRP A 407 4.82 -11.38 17.72
C TRP A 407 5.73 -10.15 17.72
N HIS A 408 5.42 -9.16 18.50
CA HIS A 408 6.27 -7.98 18.65
C HIS A 408 7.26 -8.25 19.79
N ALA A 409 8.47 -8.69 19.43
CA ALA A 409 9.57 -8.96 20.35
C ALA A 409 10.48 -7.75 20.47
#